data_e2d469b62349a97f70eec1d8907d7b44
#
_entry.id   e2d469b62349a97f70eec1d8907d7b44
#
_cell.length_a   1.000
_cell.length_b   1.000
_cell.length_c   1.000
_cell.angle_alpha   90.00
_cell.angle_beta   90.00
_cell.angle_gamma   90.00
#
_symmetry.space_group_name_H-M   'P 1'
#
loop_
_entity.id
_entity.type
_entity.pdbx_description
1 polymer ?
#
loop_
_entity_poly.entity_id
_entity_poly.type
_entity_poly.pdbx_seq_one_letter_code
_entity_poly.pdbx_strand_id
1 'polypeptide(L)'
;MKTLDCFNLHDLVLNDDDDIQDAYCTLYNFCMRSLESSTKLKAKFKKVKLEKDDLIAKLDETNNLNENFKNQISSQVDKIKSLVEQLVEFKIKVEN
;
A
#
# COMPACT_ATOMS: atom_id res chain seq x y z
N MET A 1 26.48 9.02 -20.45
CA MET A 1 27.09 9.75 -19.90
C MET A 1 28.07 9.40 -18.92
N LYS A 2 28.04 8.32 -18.25
CA LYS A 2 29.02 7.92 -17.37
C LYS A 2 30.35 7.82 -18.00
N THR A 3 30.38 7.42 -19.25
CA THR A 3 31.62 7.26 -19.96
C THR A 3 32.29 8.58 -20.20
N LEU A 4 31.51 9.63 -20.38
CA LEU A 4 32.05 10.94 -20.55
C LEU A 4 32.83 11.43 -19.36
N ASP A 5 32.29 11.21 -18.18
CA ASP A 5 32.96 11.62 -16.97
C ASP A 5 34.26 10.87 -16.78
N CYS A 6 34.25 9.59 -17.07
CA CYS A 6 35.49 8.83 -17.03
C CYS A 6 36.47 9.31 -18.05
N PHE A 7 35.98 9.73 -19.18
CA PHE A 7 36.82 10.24 -20.22
C PHE A 7 37.50 11.53 -19.83
N ASN A 8 36.77 12.44 -19.22
CA ASN A 8 37.33 13.69 -18.72
C ASN A 8 38.42 13.44 -17.70
N LEU A 9 38.21 12.48 -16.86
CA LEU A 9 39.21 12.10 -15.88
C LEU A 9 40.45 11.59 -16.58
N HIS A 10 40.29 10.86 -17.67
CA HIS A 10 41.39 10.35 -18.44
C HIS A 10 42.23 11.49 -18.99
N ASP A 11 41.62 12.55 -19.44
CA ASP A 11 42.33 13.71 -19.96
C ASP A 11 43.17 14.39 -18.90
N LEU A 12 42.72 14.33 -17.65
CA LEU A 12 43.43 15.00 -16.57
C LEU A 12 44.54 14.15 -15.98
N VAL A 13 44.42 12.85 -16.05
CA VAL A 13 45.35 11.94 -15.43
C VAL A 13 46.38 11.51 -16.43
N LEU A 14 47.62 11.40 -15.99
CA LEU A 14 48.68 10.97 -16.86
C LEU A 14 48.61 9.51 -17.13
N ASN A 15 49.26 9.13 -18.18
CA ASN A 15 49.11 7.85 -18.76
C ASN A 15 49.36 6.68 -17.89
N ASP A 16 50.21 6.80 -16.92
CA ASP A 16 50.55 5.66 -16.14
C ASP A 16 49.47 5.16 -15.31
N ASP A 17 48.37 5.86 -15.21
CA ASP A 17 47.33 5.58 -14.26
C ASP A 17 46.11 4.94 -14.84
N ASP A 18 46.31 4.15 -15.90
CA ASP A 18 45.18 3.47 -16.51
C ASP A 18 44.41 2.60 -15.53
N ASP A 19 45.12 1.89 -14.67
CA ASP A 19 44.46 1.04 -13.70
C ASP A 19 43.65 1.84 -12.68
N ILE A 20 44.20 2.96 -12.25
CA ILE A 20 43.53 3.85 -11.33
C ILE A 20 42.29 4.45 -11.99
N GLN A 21 42.45 4.84 -13.24
CA GLN A 21 41.34 5.40 -13.97
C GLN A 21 40.22 4.39 -14.18
N ASP A 22 40.58 3.16 -14.51
CA ASP A 22 39.57 2.11 -14.65
C ASP A 22 38.84 1.87 -13.35
N ALA A 23 39.58 1.84 -12.24
CA ALA A 23 38.95 1.65 -10.93
C ALA A 23 38.00 2.80 -10.61
N TYR A 24 38.44 4.02 -10.95
CA TYR A 24 37.58 5.18 -10.70
C TYR A 24 36.30 5.11 -11.52
N CYS A 25 36.42 4.76 -12.77
CA CYS A 25 35.25 4.64 -13.66
C CYS A 25 34.31 3.55 -13.17
N THR A 26 34.86 2.44 -12.71
CA THR A 26 34.06 1.35 -12.18
C THR A 26 33.28 1.82 -10.95
N LEU A 27 33.98 2.52 -10.07
CA LEU A 27 33.35 3.04 -8.86
C LEU A 27 32.26 4.06 -9.19
N TYR A 28 32.55 4.95 -10.10
CA TYR A 28 31.60 5.96 -10.54
C TYR A 28 30.33 5.30 -11.08
N ASN A 29 30.52 4.33 -11.96
CA ASN A 29 29.37 3.63 -12.54
C ASN A 29 28.56 2.88 -11.50
N PHE A 30 29.25 2.27 -10.53
CA PHE A 30 28.59 1.59 -9.44
C PHE A 30 27.74 2.57 -8.62
N CYS A 31 28.32 3.74 -8.31
CA CYS A 31 27.61 4.77 -7.55
C CYS A 31 26.38 5.25 -8.31
N MET A 32 26.51 5.46 -9.60
CA MET A 32 25.39 5.93 -10.39
C MET A 32 24.26 4.90 -10.45
N ARG A 33 24.63 3.63 -10.60
CA ARG A 33 23.62 2.56 -10.58
C ARG A 33 22.93 2.46 -9.23
N SER A 34 23.70 2.59 -8.17
CA SER A 34 23.13 2.54 -6.82
C SER A 34 22.16 3.69 -6.61
N LEU A 35 22.52 4.87 -7.10
CA LEU A 35 21.66 6.04 -6.98
C LEU A 35 20.36 5.84 -7.77
N GLU A 36 20.47 5.31 -8.97
CA GLU A 36 19.27 5.02 -9.77
C GLU A 36 18.38 4.01 -9.09
N SER A 37 18.97 2.95 -8.55
CA SER A 37 18.21 1.93 -7.85
C SER A 37 17.51 2.51 -6.63
N SER A 38 18.22 3.35 -5.89
CA SER A 38 17.66 4.01 -4.72
C SER A 38 16.46 4.89 -5.09
N THR A 39 16.61 5.63 -6.18
CA THR A 39 15.53 6.50 -6.66
C THR A 39 14.30 5.69 -7.04
N LYS A 40 14.52 4.60 -7.76
CA LYS A 40 13.43 3.73 -8.18
C LYS A 40 12.74 3.10 -6.97
N LEU A 41 13.54 2.69 -6.00
CA LEU A 41 13.00 2.06 -4.79
C LEU A 41 12.16 3.06 -3.99
N LYS A 42 12.62 4.28 -3.89
CA LYS A 42 11.87 5.32 -3.22
C LYS A 42 10.52 5.58 -3.89
N ALA A 43 10.52 5.59 -5.21
CA ALA A 43 9.28 5.79 -5.97
C ALA A 43 8.31 4.64 -5.74
N LYS A 44 8.82 3.42 -5.73
CA LYS A 44 7.98 2.24 -5.45
C LYS A 44 7.43 2.28 -4.03
N PHE A 45 8.28 2.64 -3.09
CA PHE A 45 7.86 2.73 -1.70
C PHE A 45 6.73 3.73 -1.53
N LYS A 46 6.86 4.88 -2.17
CA LYS A 46 5.84 5.92 -2.11
C LYS A 46 4.52 5.42 -2.69
N LYS A 47 4.60 4.73 -3.80
CA LYS A 47 3.41 4.17 -4.45
C LYS A 47 2.72 3.15 -3.56
N VAL A 48 3.50 2.24 -2.98
CA VAL A 48 2.95 1.22 -2.10
C VAL A 48 2.32 1.86 -0.87
N LYS A 49 2.95 2.89 -0.35
CA LYS A 49 2.39 3.60 0.80
C LYS A 49 1.04 4.21 0.48
N LEU A 50 0.91 4.82 -0.69
CA LEU A 50 -0.36 5.39 -1.12
C LEU A 50 -1.43 4.31 -1.29
N GLU A 51 -1.05 3.17 -1.86
CA GLU A 51 -1.97 2.05 -2.01
C GLU A 51 -2.42 1.52 -0.66
N LYS A 52 -1.49 1.45 0.28
CA LYS A 52 -1.81 1.00 1.63
C LYS A 52 -2.80 1.94 2.30
N ASP A 53 -2.55 3.25 2.20
CA ASP A 53 -3.45 4.23 2.80
C ASP A 53 -4.84 4.13 2.20
N ASP A 54 -4.92 3.93 0.89
CA ASP A 54 -6.20 3.77 0.20
C ASP A 54 -6.93 2.53 0.67
N LEU A 55 -6.22 1.43 0.84
CA LEU A 55 -6.82 0.19 1.32
C LEU A 55 -7.31 0.32 2.75
N ILE A 56 -6.56 1.03 3.60
CA ILE A 56 -7.00 1.27 4.96
C ILE A 56 -8.30 2.07 4.97
N ALA A 57 -8.40 3.10 4.13
CA ALA A 57 -9.61 3.89 4.05
C ALA A 57 -10.80 3.04 3.61
N LYS A 58 -10.58 2.16 2.63
CA LYS A 58 -11.64 1.28 2.15
C LYS A 58 -12.05 0.29 3.21
N LEU A 59 -11.09 -0.20 3.97
CA LEU A 59 -11.39 -1.14 5.05
C LEU A 59 -12.23 -0.48 6.12
N ASP A 60 -11.89 0.76 6.49
CA ASP A 60 -12.68 1.50 7.47
C ASP A 60 -14.11 1.69 7.00
N GLU A 61 -14.27 2.03 5.73
CA GLU A 61 -15.59 2.21 5.14
C GLU A 61 -16.39 0.91 5.20
N THR A 62 -15.75 -0.20 4.84
CA THR A 62 -16.41 -1.50 4.88
C THR A 62 -16.79 -1.88 6.29
N ASN A 63 -15.93 -1.62 7.26
CA ASN A 63 -16.24 -1.91 8.64
C ASN A 63 -17.43 -1.10 9.13
N ASN A 64 -17.52 0.16 8.73
CA ASN A 64 -18.66 1.00 9.09
C ASN A 64 -19.95 0.47 8.48
N LEU A 65 -19.90 0.03 7.24
CA LEU A 65 -21.06 -0.56 6.59
C LEU A 65 -21.49 -1.84 7.28
N ASN A 66 -20.52 -2.66 7.65
CA ASN A 66 -20.81 -3.90 8.35
C ASN A 66 -21.49 -3.62 9.70
N GLU A 67 -21.03 -2.61 10.40
CA GLU A 67 -21.62 -2.24 11.67
C GLU A 67 -23.06 -1.79 11.48
N ASN A 68 -23.32 -0.99 10.45
CA ASN A 68 -24.67 -0.54 10.14
C ASN A 68 -25.58 -1.71 9.82
N PHE A 69 -25.10 -2.65 9.00
CA PHE A 69 -25.89 -3.83 8.66
C PHE A 69 -26.18 -4.67 9.89
N LYS A 70 -25.20 -4.83 10.76
CA LYS A 70 -25.40 -5.55 12.02
C LYS A 70 -26.52 -4.93 12.82
N ASN A 71 -26.49 -3.60 12.94
CA ASN A 71 -27.51 -2.90 13.69
C ASN A 71 -28.89 -3.05 13.07
N GLN A 72 -28.96 -3.02 11.75
CA GLN A 72 -30.21 -3.22 11.05
C GLN A 72 -30.76 -4.63 11.26
N ILE A 73 -29.87 -5.62 11.17
CA ILE A 73 -30.27 -7.01 11.39
C ILE A 73 -30.79 -7.18 12.81
N SER A 74 -30.08 -6.62 13.78
CA SER A 74 -30.49 -6.71 15.17
C SER A 74 -31.88 -6.10 15.38
N SER A 75 -32.11 -4.94 14.78
CA SER A 75 -33.40 -4.27 14.86
C SER A 75 -34.51 -5.11 14.21
N GLN A 76 -34.21 -5.71 13.07
CA GLN A 76 -35.20 -6.56 12.40
C GLN A 76 -35.52 -7.82 13.20
N VAL A 77 -34.48 -8.41 13.79
CA VAL A 77 -34.69 -9.59 14.65
C VAL A 77 -35.59 -9.24 15.83
N ASP A 78 -35.39 -8.08 16.44
CA ASP A 78 -36.23 -7.64 17.55
C ASP A 78 -37.68 -7.46 17.11
N LYS A 79 -37.89 -6.89 15.93
CA LYS A 79 -39.26 -6.74 15.39
C LYS A 79 -39.91 -8.07 15.14
N ILE A 80 -39.16 -9.02 14.57
CA ILE A 80 -39.69 -10.37 14.32
C ILE A 80 -40.07 -11.03 15.64
N LYS A 81 -39.23 -10.92 16.64
CA LYS A 81 -39.55 -11.47 17.97
C LYS A 81 -40.84 -10.89 18.50
N SER A 82 -40.98 -9.57 18.42
CA SER A 82 -42.15 -8.89 18.92
C SER A 82 -43.40 -9.37 18.17
N LEU A 83 -43.30 -9.50 16.83
CA LEU A 83 -44.42 -9.96 16.03
C LEU A 83 -44.81 -11.41 16.37
N VAL A 84 -43.81 -12.25 16.58
CA VAL A 84 -44.07 -13.65 16.94
C VAL A 84 -44.77 -13.70 18.28
N GLU A 85 -44.34 -12.89 19.26
CA GLU A 85 -45.00 -12.85 20.57
C GLU A 85 -46.45 -12.41 20.45
N GLN A 86 -46.69 -11.38 19.62
CA GLN A 86 -48.05 -10.92 19.42
C GLN A 86 -48.91 -11.98 18.73
N LEU A 87 -48.33 -12.70 17.80
CA LEU A 87 -49.03 -13.76 17.11
C LEU A 87 -49.40 -14.89 18.08
N VAL A 88 -48.49 -15.26 18.96
CA VAL A 88 -48.75 -16.30 19.95
C VAL A 88 -49.84 -15.85 20.91
N GLU A 89 -49.78 -14.61 21.35
CA GLU A 89 -50.83 -14.09 22.23
C GLU A 89 -52.20 -14.12 21.56
N PHE A 90 -52.22 -13.69 20.28
CA PHE A 90 -53.46 -13.68 19.51
C PHE A 90 -54.01 -15.10 19.40
N LYS A 91 -53.12 -16.04 19.09
CA LYS A 91 -53.53 -17.42 18.92
C LYS A 91 -54.13 -17.96 20.20
N ILE A 92 -53.51 -17.66 21.34
CA ILE A 92 -54.05 -18.10 22.64
C ILE A 92 -55.42 -17.51 22.88
N LYS A 93 -55.59 -16.23 22.58
CA LYS A 93 -56.89 -15.58 22.79
C LYS A 93 -57.96 -16.18 21.93
N VAL A 94 -57.61 -16.51 20.67
CA VAL A 94 -58.60 -17.09 19.75
C VAL A 94 -59.00 -18.49 20.18
N GLU A 95 -58.06 -19.25 20.69
CA GLU A 95 -58.35 -20.62 21.11
C GLU A 95 -59.07 -20.70 22.44
N ASN A 96 -58.98 -19.67 23.23
CA ASN A 96 -59.72 -19.63 24.48
C ASN A 96 -61.06 -19.02 24.27
#